data_eaba093f9f7d97301fcc38430fee5b53
#
_entry.id   eaba093f9f7d97301fcc38430fee5b53
#
_cell.length_a   1.000
_cell.length_b   1.000
_cell.length_c   1.000
_cell.angle_alpha   90.00
_cell.angle_beta   90.00
_cell.angle_gamma   90.00
#
_symmetry.space_group_name_H-M   'P 1'
#
loop_
_entity.id
_entity.type
_entity.pdbx_description
1 polymer ?
#
loop_
_entity_poly.entity_id
_entity_poly.type
_entity_poly.pdbx_seq_one_letter_code
_entity_poly.pdbx_strand_id
1 'polypeptide(L)'
;MSVKFINAKEAASIINDNSTVTVDAFISFCLADDILGEIEARFVSEGHPHSLSVVNVAGIGGDGKNRGINHFAHKGLMKRFLCSNLSLANKIYPLITENAFPCFMIPQGVLSHMMRAIASGKPGVITEVGMKTFVDPRVDGGCINDAAKACDETPVQLITLNGSDCLFYPAFKIDVAIIKGTKADKKGNISLEKEAMHLEQLEMATAARNTGGIVMVQVDEIVESGDLHPQMVTVPSTLVDYVVLGTPGNTGQHFIEDIPKPVNSWCGDEKIQLEEIKSMPLGIEKVICRRAVFEIREDSFINLGIGVPMNVSNVLNEEGLINKVSASIESGVMGGVPAPGIATGAAYNPDAILKQPDMFDFYDGGGIDFACLGSAEIDMHGNVNVSRFAGKVPGPGGFINITQGAKNVCFMGTFTAGKSDIRIEDGKLNILKDGPHIKFRENVNHITFSGENSVDKGRQHIVYITERAVFELTPEGVMLTEIAPGADLEKDILDKMDFRPVISPDLKLMDERLFRPEAMGISLKEPV
;
A
#
# COMPACT_ATOMS: atom_id res chain seq x y z
N MET A 1 -32.78 6.07 13.75
CA MET A 1 -33.40 4.71 13.60
C MET A 1 -32.66 3.78 14.54
N SER A 2 -33.31 2.72 15.05
CA SER A 2 -32.58 1.72 15.85
C SER A 2 -31.75 0.83 14.95
N VAL A 3 -30.51 0.53 15.35
CA VAL A 3 -29.64 -0.41 14.67
C VAL A 3 -30.31 -1.79 14.62
N LYS A 4 -30.20 -2.49 13.49
CA LYS A 4 -30.75 -3.83 13.34
C LYS A 4 -29.62 -4.86 13.31
N PHE A 5 -29.79 -5.93 14.08
CA PHE A 5 -28.90 -7.08 14.09
C PHE A 5 -29.48 -8.13 13.12
N ILE A 6 -28.73 -8.43 12.06
CA ILE A 6 -29.16 -9.30 10.97
C ILE A 6 -28.05 -10.29 10.62
N ASN A 7 -28.34 -11.32 9.83
CA ASN A 7 -27.32 -12.19 9.27
C ASN A 7 -26.77 -11.65 7.93
N ALA A 8 -25.66 -12.21 7.46
CA ALA A 8 -24.99 -11.76 6.25
C ALA A 8 -25.87 -11.89 4.98
N LYS A 9 -26.72 -12.94 4.91
CA LYS A 9 -27.66 -13.14 3.80
C LYS A 9 -28.73 -12.04 3.76
N GLU A 10 -29.26 -11.67 4.92
CA GLU A 10 -30.19 -10.55 5.04
C GLU A 10 -29.50 -9.24 4.63
N ALA A 11 -28.24 -9.02 5.07
CA ALA A 11 -27.46 -7.86 4.65
C ALA A 11 -27.29 -7.79 3.14
N ALA A 12 -26.89 -8.88 2.49
CA ALA A 12 -26.77 -8.94 1.02
C ALA A 12 -28.09 -8.67 0.31
N SER A 13 -29.25 -9.08 0.91
CA SER A 13 -30.59 -8.88 0.29
C SER A 13 -31.03 -7.42 0.23
N ILE A 14 -30.44 -6.55 1.06
CA ILE A 14 -30.76 -5.11 1.13
C ILE A 14 -30.04 -4.31 0.03
N ILE A 15 -28.94 -4.84 -0.51
CA ILE A 15 -28.14 -4.15 -1.52
C ILE A 15 -28.87 -4.15 -2.85
N ASN A 16 -29.14 -2.96 -3.39
CA ASN A 16 -29.84 -2.80 -4.66
C ASN A 16 -28.90 -2.84 -5.85
N ASP A 17 -29.44 -3.17 -7.01
CA ASP A 17 -28.74 -3.04 -8.28
C ASP A 17 -28.27 -1.60 -8.52
N ASN A 18 -27.16 -1.45 -9.23
CA ASN A 18 -26.55 -0.17 -9.56
C ASN A 18 -26.00 0.63 -8.36
N SER A 19 -26.03 0.08 -7.14
CA SER A 19 -25.49 0.75 -5.95
C SER A 19 -23.98 1.01 -6.07
N THR A 20 -23.55 2.13 -5.47
CA THR A 20 -22.15 2.38 -5.17
C THR A 20 -21.84 1.78 -3.79
N VAL A 21 -20.99 0.76 -3.79
CA VAL A 21 -20.59 0.01 -2.59
C VAL A 21 -19.15 0.32 -2.25
N THR A 22 -18.92 0.83 -1.04
CA THR A 22 -17.56 0.97 -0.48
C THR A 22 -17.28 -0.19 0.46
N VAL A 23 -16.09 -0.77 0.35
CA VAL A 23 -15.63 -1.85 1.22
C VAL A 23 -14.35 -1.41 1.89
N ASP A 24 -14.33 -1.47 3.22
CA ASP A 24 -13.16 -1.12 4.02
C ASP A 24 -12.40 -2.38 4.42
N ALA A 25 -11.15 -2.46 4.01
CA ALA A 25 -10.19 -3.50 4.40
C ALA A 25 -8.78 -3.14 3.89
N PHE A 26 -7.77 -3.78 4.45
CA PHE A 26 -6.38 -3.70 4.02
C PHE A 26 -5.82 -5.11 3.86
N ILE A 27 -5.63 -5.55 2.60
CA ILE A 27 -5.17 -6.90 2.23
C ILE A 27 -6.06 -7.98 2.87
N SER A 28 -5.67 -8.51 4.03
CA SER A 28 -6.38 -9.58 4.76
C SER A 28 -6.96 -9.12 6.10
N PHE A 29 -6.85 -7.81 6.41
CA PHE A 29 -7.27 -7.23 7.67
C PHE A 29 -8.56 -6.43 7.53
N CYS A 30 -9.29 -6.28 8.62
CA CYS A 30 -10.54 -5.50 8.67
C CYS A 30 -11.56 -5.88 7.60
N LEU A 31 -11.64 -7.15 7.21
CA LEU A 31 -12.45 -7.63 6.09
C LEU A 31 -13.77 -8.23 6.57
N ALA A 32 -14.89 -7.67 6.13
CA ALA A 32 -16.26 -8.14 6.38
C ALA A 32 -16.66 -9.24 5.39
N ASP A 33 -15.94 -10.37 5.40
CA ASP A 33 -15.98 -11.37 4.33
C ASP A 33 -17.29 -12.17 4.24
N ASP A 34 -18.05 -12.33 5.35
CA ASP A 34 -19.37 -12.97 5.30
C ASP A 34 -20.35 -12.18 4.45
N ILE A 35 -20.36 -10.85 4.60
CA ILE A 35 -21.24 -9.99 3.80
C ILE A 35 -20.85 -10.08 2.31
N LEU A 36 -19.56 -10.05 2.00
CA LEU A 36 -19.07 -10.13 0.62
C LEU A 36 -19.39 -11.49 -0.02
N GLY A 37 -19.23 -12.58 0.73
CA GLY A 37 -19.58 -13.92 0.27
C GLY A 37 -21.07 -14.10 -0.01
N GLU A 38 -21.94 -13.49 0.81
CA GLU A 38 -23.39 -13.54 0.59
C GLU A 38 -23.86 -12.64 -0.57
N ILE A 39 -23.13 -11.57 -0.88
CA ILE A 39 -23.34 -10.78 -2.12
C ILE A 39 -23.06 -11.68 -3.34
N GLU A 40 -21.93 -12.41 -3.34
CA GLU A 40 -21.62 -13.39 -4.38
C GLU A 40 -22.71 -14.46 -4.49
N ALA A 41 -23.08 -15.10 -3.38
CA ALA A 41 -24.07 -16.18 -3.34
C ALA A 41 -25.43 -15.74 -3.90
N ARG A 42 -25.87 -14.54 -3.53
CA ARG A 42 -27.12 -13.95 -4.05
C ARG A 42 -27.00 -13.65 -5.54
N PHE A 43 -25.90 -13.08 -6.01
CA PHE A 43 -25.71 -12.84 -7.44
C PHE A 43 -25.72 -14.14 -8.25
N VAL A 44 -25.05 -15.16 -7.79
CA VAL A 44 -24.98 -16.46 -8.48
C VAL A 44 -26.37 -17.15 -8.53
N SER A 45 -27.16 -17.04 -7.46
CA SER A 45 -28.47 -17.70 -7.37
C SER A 45 -29.63 -16.91 -7.97
N GLU A 46 -29.60 -15.58 -7.88
CA GLU A 46 -30.73 -14.69 -8.20
C GLU A 46 -30.42 -13.71 -9.34
N GLY A 47 -29.14 -13.51 -9.69
CA GLY A 47 -28.69 -12.46 -10.60
C GLY A 47 -28.70 -11.07 -10.00
N HIS A 48 -28.84 -10.95 -8.69
CA HIS A 48 -28.88 -9.70 -7.91
C HIS A 48 -27.92 -9.76 -6.70
N PRO A 49 -27.36 -8.62 -6.25
CA PRO A 49 -27.36 -7.33 -6.97
C PRO A 49 -26.48 -7.42 -8.22
N HIS A 50 -26.75 -6.60 -9.22
CA HIS A 50 -25.92 -6.49 -10.41
C HIS A 50 -25.49 -5.03 -10.67
N SER A 51 -24.50 -4.85 -11.55
CA SER A 51 -24.05 -3.52 -12.00
C SER A 51 -23.60 -2.61 -10.85
N LEU A 52 -22.88 -3.15 -9.86
CA LEU A 52 -22.36 -2.39 -8.74
C LEU A 52 -21.17 -1.51 -9.17
N SER A 53 -21.11 -0.29 -8.64
CA SER A 53 -19.89 0.51 -8.62
C SER A 53 -19.16 0.23 -7.33
N VAL A 54 -18.03 -0.50 -7.40
CA VAL A 54 -17.28 -0.90 -6.19
C VAL A 54 -16.10 0.05 -5.99
N VAL A 55 -15.92 0.49 -4.75
CA VAL A 55 -14.80 1.34 -4.33
C VAL A 55 -14.14 0.75 -3.10
N ASN A 56 -12.82 0.61 -3.14
CA ASN A 56 -12.05 0.30 -1.95
C ASN A 56 -10.78 1.16 -1.88
N VAL A 57 -10.41 1.56 -0.67
CA VAL A 57 -9.27 2.45 -0.43
C VAL A 57 -7.97 1.71 -0.61
N ALA A 58 -7.74 0.64 0.14
CA ALA A 58 -6.57 -0.24 0.01
C ALA A 58 -6.91 -1.49 -0.81
N GLY A 59 -5.96 -2.41 -0.98
CA GLY A 59 -6.22 -3.70 -1.61
C GLY A 59 -7.02 -4.61 -0.68
N ILE A 60 -8.11 -5.21 -1.16
CA ILE A 60 -8.98 -6.11 -0.40
C ILE A 60 -8.99 -7.53 -0.96
N GLY A 61 -7.82 -8.05 -1.33
CA GLY A 61 -7.69 -9.38 -1.94
C GLY A 61 -7.85 -10.57 -0.98
N GLY A 62 -7.93 -10.32 0.33
CA GLY A 62 -8.11 -11.35 1.35
C GLY A 62 -6.99 -12.40 1.34
N ASP A 63 -7.32 -13.65 1.01
CA ASP A 63 -6.38 -14.76 0.87
C ASP A 63 -5.81 -14.90 -0.56
N GLY A 64 -6.22 -14.03 -1.48
CA GLY A 64 -5.85 -14.10 -2.90
C GLY A 64 -6.58 -15.21 -3.67
N LYS A 65 -7.51 -15.93 -3.06
CA LYS A 65 -8.23 -17.07 -3.65
C LYS A 65 -9.72 -16.81 -3.73
N ASN A 66 -10.40 -16.75 -2.59
CA ASN A 66 -11.85 -16.76 -2.51
C ASN A 66 -12.42 -15.64 -1.64
N ARG A 67 -11.59 -14.78 -1.04
CA ARG A 67 -12.02 -13.75 -0.09
C ARG A 67 -11.93 -12.34 -0.69
N GLY A 68 -12.56 -11.41 -0.01
CA GLY A 68 -12.50 -10.00 -0.36
C GLY A 68 -13.08 -9.71 -1.75
N ILE A 69 -12.36 -8.92 -2.55
CA ILE A 69 -12.80 -8.54 -3.90
C ILE A 69 -12.96 -9.73 -4.85
N ASN A 70 -12.34 -10.88 -4.53
CA ASN A 70 -12.46 -12.08 -5.37
C ASN A 70 -13.90 -12.64 -5.41
N HIS A 71 -14.76 -12.32 -4.43
CA HIS A 71 -16.20 -12.59 -4.46
C HIS A 71 -16.93 -11.83 -5.58
N PHE A 72 -16.37 -10.72 -6.06
CA PHE A 72 -16.97 -9.90 -7.11
C PHE A 72 -16.55 -10.30 -8.54
N ALA A 73 -15.82 -11.42 -8.67
CA ALA A 73 -15.26 -11.87 -9.95
C ALA A 73 -16.31 -12.56 -10.87
N HIS A 74 -17.46 -11.93 -11.03
CA HIS A 74 -18.56 -12.40 -11.88
C HIS A 74 -18.94 -11.33 -12.91
N LYS A 75 -19.07 -11.69 -14.20
CA LYS A 75 -19.53 -10.76 -15.25
C LYS A 75 -20.94 -10.25 -14.92
N GLY A 76 -21.09 -8.92 -14.93
CA GLY A 76 -22.35 -8.26 -14.62
C GLY A 76 -22.56 -7.90 -13.15
N LEU A 77 -21.81 -8.48 -12.21
CA LEU A 77 -21.90 -8.07 -10.80
C LEU A 77 -21.38 -6.63 -10.62
N MET A 78 -20.25 -6.29 -11.22
CA MET A 78 -19.71 -4.92 -11.23
C MET A 78 -19.91 -4.24 -12.59
N LYS A 79 -20.23 -2.94 -12.57
CA LYS A 79 -20.18 -2.03 -13.74
C LYS A 79 -19.02 -1.06 -13.71
N ARG A 80 -18.34 -0.87 -12.56
CA ARG A 80 -17.20 0.02 -12.37
C ARG A 80 -16.40 -0.42 -11.15
N PHE A 81 -15.08 -0.30 -11.24
CA PHE A 81 -14.19 -0.53 -10.10
C PHE A 81 -13.21 0.62 -9.93
N LEU A 82 -13.18 1.21 -8.73
CA LEU A 82 -12.23 2.26 -8.33
C LEU A 82 -11.45 1.78 -7.11
N CYS A 83 -10.13 1.68 -7.22
CA CYS A 83 -9.27 1.15 -6.16
C CYS A 83 -7.87 1.80 -6.20
N SER A 84 -7.04 1.48 -5.21
CA SER A 84 -5.61 1.82 -5.25
C SER A 84 -4.73 0.60 -5.54
N ASN A 85 -5.21 -0.61 -5.25
CA ASN A 85 -4.37 -1.80 -5.29
C ASN A 85 -5.21 -3.05 -5.65
N LEU A 86 -4.63 -3.91 -6.48
CA LEU A 86 -5.20 -5.20 -6.90
C LEU A 86 -4.36 -6.40 -6.42
N SER A 87 -3.43 -6.21 -5.49
CA SER A 87 -2.69 -7.32 -4.91
C SER A 87 -3.67 -8.34 -4.32
N LEU A 88 -3.46 -9.62 -4.61
CA LEU A 88 -4.33 -10.72 -4.21
C LEU A 88 -5.74 -10.71 -4.83
N ALA A 89 -6.08 -9.79 -5.75
CA ALA A 89 -7.34 -9.79 -6.50
C ALA A 89 -7.30 -10.72 -7.73
N ASN A 90 -6.80 -11.93 -7.54
CA ASN A 90 -6.43 -12.82 -8.65
C ASN A 90 -7.59 -13.19 -9.58
N LYS A 91 -8.82 -13.30 -9.06
CA LYS A 91 -10.00 -13.63 -9.87
C LYS A 91 -10.54 -12.43 -10.66
N ILE A 92 -10.22 -11.21 -10.24
CA ILE A 92 -10.67 -9.97 -10.93
C ILE A 92 -9.85 -9.67 -12.18
N TYR A 93 -8.56 -10.03 -12.20
CA TYR A 93 -7.67 -9.74 -13.34
C TYR A 93 -8.21 -10.15 -14.71
N PRO A 94 -8.76 -11.36 -14.92
CA PRO A 94 -9.33 -11.73 -16.21
C PRO A 94 -10.43 -10.77 -16.67
N LEU A 95 -11.32 -10.34 -15.77
CA LEU A 95 -12.41 -9.41 -16.08
C LEU A 95 -11.89 -8.01 -16.47
N ILE A 96 -10.83 -7.52 -15.82
CA ILE A 96 -10.17 -6.26 -16.16
C ILE A 96 -9.54 -6.36 -17.55
N THR A 97 -8.82 -7.46 -17.82
CA THR A 97 -8.15 -7.69 -19.11
C THR A 97 -9.16 -7.84 -20.27
N GLU A 98 -10.31 -8.46 -20.00
CA GLU A 98 -11.41 -8.61 -20.97
C GLU A 98 -12.25 -7.34 -21.13
N ASN A 99 -11.90 -6.24 -20.45
CA ASN A 99 -12.67 -4.99 -20.45
C ASN A 99 -14.15 -5.16 -20.01
N ALA A 100 -14.42 -6.08 -19.05
CA ALA A 100 -15.78 -6.36 -18.59
C ALA A 100 -16.43 -5.15 -17.89
N PHE A 101 -15.64 -4.25 -17.36
CA PHE A 101 -16.04 -2.98 -16.74
C PHE A 101 -14.86 -1.99 -16.69
N PRO A 102 -15.13 -0.66 -16.63
CA PRO A 102 -14.10 0.34 -16.37
C PRO A 102 -13.40 0.10 -15.01
N CYS A 103 -12.08 0.00 -15.04
CA CYS A 103 -11.24 -0.12 -13.85
C CYS A 103 -10.32 1.09 -13.76
N PHE A 104 -10.39 1.81 -12.63
CA PHE A 104 -9.57 2.98 -12.34
C PHE A 104 -8.73 2.74 -11.09
N MET A 105 -7.52 3.26 -11.09
CA MET A 105 -6.67 3.31 -9.92
C MET A 105 -6.21 4.73 -9.63
N ILE A 106 -6.35 5.13 -8.37
CA ILE A 106 -5.84 6.40 -7.85
C ILE A 106 -5.08 6.15 -6.53
N PRO A 107 -4.25 7.12 -6.07
CA PRO A 107 -3.43 6.91 -4.89
C PRO A 107 -4.27 6.57 -3.64
N GLN A 108 -3.78 5.65 -2.82
CA GLN A 108 -4.49 5.17 -1.63
C GLN A 108 -4.82 6.29 -0.66
N GLY A 109 -3.86 7.20 -0.37
CA GLY A 109 -4.10 8.34 0.51
C GLY A 109 -5.14 9.29 -0.03
N VAL A 110 -5.23 9.45 -1.36
CA VAL A 110 -6.30 10.26 -1.99
C VAL A 110 -7.66 9.62 -1.76
N LEU A 111 -7.79 8.28 -1.92
CA LEU A 111 -9.04 7.56 -1.63
C LEU A 111 -9.40 7.63 -0.14
N SER A 112 -8.41 7.54 0.74
CA SER A 112 -8.57 7.69 2.18
C SER A 112 -9.11 9.09 2.54
N HIS A 113 -8.48 10.14 2.03
CA HIS A 113 -8.96 11.53 2.19
C HIS A 113 -10.31 11.77 1.50
N MET A 114 -10.62 11.03 0.43
CA MET A 114 -11.91 11.11 -0.25
C MET A 114 -13.06 10.71 0.68
N MET A 115 -12.88 9.67 1.52
CA MET A 115 -13.90 9.30 2.50
C MET A 115 -14.16 10.46 3.48
N ARG A 116 -13.12 11.17 3.94
CA ARG A 116 -13.26 12.41 4.75
C ARG A 116 -13.94 13.54 3.99
N ALA A 117 -13.56 13.74 2.74
CA ALA A 117 -14.14 14.81 1.91
C ALA A 117 -15.65 14.59 1.73
N ILE A 118 -16.07 13.38 1.37
CA ILE A 118 -17.48 13.00 1.23
C ILE A 118 -18.20 13.14 2.59
N ALA A 119 -17.61 12.63 3.67
CA ALA A 119 -18.16 12.73 5.02
C ALA A 119 -18.44 14.18 5.44
N SER A 120 -17.59 15.11 5.04
CA SER A 120 -17.72 16.54 5.37
C SER A 120 -18.46 17.37 4.31
N GLY A 121 -19.05 16.74 3.28
CA GLY A 121 -19.81 17.42 2.22
C GLY A 121 -18.94 18.28 1.30
N LYS A 122 -17.64 17.99 1.21
CA LYS A 122 -16.73 18.66 0.27
C LYS A 122 -16.94 18.16 -1.15
N PRO A 123 -16.65 18.96 -2.19
CA PRO A 123 -16.82 18.55 -3.59
C PRO A 123 -15.82 17.46 -4.02
N GLY A 124 -14.77 17.19 -3.22
CA GLY A 124 -13.72 16.23 -3.52
C GLY A 124 -12.42 16.56 -2.82
N VAL A 125 -11.33 15.95 -3.28
CA VAL A 125 -9.97 16.18 -2.81
C VAL A 125 -9.19 16.95 -3.85
N ILE A 126 -8.51 18.03 -3.44
CA ILE A 126 -7.57 18.81 -4.26
C ILE A 126 -6.18 18.59 -3.69
N THR A 127 -5.25 18.12 -4.53
CA THR A 127 -3.88 17.81 -4.11
C THR A 127 -2.93 17.76 -5.31
N GLU A 128 -1.63 17.85 -5.07
CA GLU A 128 -0.60 17.58 -6.07
C GLU A 128 -0.25 16.07 -6.17
N VAL A 129 -0.76 15.24 -5.26
CA VAL A 129 -0.50 13.81 -5.24
C VAL A 129 -1.05 13.16 -6.51
N GLY A 130 -0.18 12.51 -7.26
CA GLY A 130 -0.48 11.90 -8.56
C GLY A 130 0.00 12.71 -9.77
N MET A 131 0.42 13.98 -9.59
CA MET A 131 0.95 14.80 -10.69
C MET A 131 2.11 14.11 -11.41
N LYS A 132 2.10 14.17 -12.76
CA LYS A 132 3.09 13.56 -13.66
C LYS A 132 3.24 12.04 -13.52
N THR A 133 2.34 11.35 -12.81
CA THR A 133 2.24 9.88 -12.79
C THR A 133 1.15 9.41 -13.75
N PHE A 134 0.93 8.09 -13.85
CA PHE A 134 -0.16 7.52 -14.65
C PHE A 134 -1.57 8.01 -14.22
N VAL A 135 -1.70 8.57 -13.02
CA VAL A 135 -2.96 9.12 -12.50
C VAL A 135 -3.25 10.49 -13.10
N ASP A 136 -2.24 11.26 -13.47
CA ASP A 136 -2.39 12.58 -14.10
C ASP A 136 -3.22 12.45 -15.40
N PRO A 137 -4.29 13.26 -15.57
CA PRO A 137 -5.11 13.24 -16.80
C PRO A 137 -4.33 13.45 -18.10
N ARG A 138 -3.16 14.09 -18.03
CA ARG A 138 -2.26 14.30 -19.18
C ARG A 138 -1.47 13.04 -19.57
N VAL A 139 -1.49 12.00 -18.71
CA VAL A 139 -0.84 10.70 -18.94
C VAL A 139 -1.90 9.65 -19.23
N ASP A 140 -2.47 9.01 -18.20
CA ASP A 140 -3.50 7.96 -18.34
C ASP A 140 -4.78 8.25 -17.54
N GLY A 141 -4.81 9.29 -16.67
CA GLY A 141 -5.97 9.65 -15.85
C GLY A 141 -6.42 8.54 -14.90
N GLY A 142 -5.50 7.68 -14.45
CA GLY A 142 -5.80 6.53 -13.60
C GLY A 142 -6.50 5.37 -14.31
N CYS A 143 -6.62 5.38 -15.64
CA CYS A 143 -7.27 4.34 -16.43
C CYS A 143 -6.41 3.08 -16.50
N ILE A 144 -7.00 1.93 -16.11
CA ILE A 144 -6.28 0.65 -16.09
C ILE A 144 -6.57 -0.20 -17.32
N ASN A 145 -7.71 -0.05 -17.93
CA ASN A 145 -8.12 -0.82 -19.12
C ASN A 145 -8.82 0.06 -20.16
N ASP A 146 -9.07 -0.49 -21.34
CA ASP A 146 -9.67 0.28 -22.45
C ASP A 146 -11.11 0.70 -22.13
N ALA A 147 -11.85 -0.10 -21.36
CA ALA A 147 -13.17 0.29 -20.89
C ALA A 147 -13.13 1.56 -20.02
N ALA A 148 -12.08 1.75 -19.22
CA ALA A 148 -11.89 2.97 -18.45
C ALA A 148 -11.51 4.17 -19.33
N LYS A 149 -10.65 3.96 -20.34
CA LYS A 149 -10.29 5.02 -21.32
C LYS A 149 -11.46 5.50 -22.16
N ALA A 150 -12.43 4.62 -22.40
CA ALA A 150 -13.67 4.93 -23.14
C ALA A 150 -14.77 5.55 -22.26
N CYS A 151 -14.55 5.68 -20.96
CA CYS A 151 -15.53 6.21 -20.01
C CYS A 151 -15.48 7.74 -20.00
N ASP A 152 -16.65 8.40 -20.10
CA ASP A 152 -16.76 9.87 -20.03
C ASP A 152 -16.46 10.41 -18.62
N GLU A 153 -16.69 9.61 -17.58
CA GLU A 153 -16.46 9.96 -16.18
C GLU A 153 -15.08 9.49 -15.72
N THR A 154 -14.16 10.42 -15.54
CA THR A 154 -12.82 10.15 -14.99
C THR A 154 -12.79 10.41 -13.47
N PRO A 155 -12.01 9.64 -12.70
CA PRO A 155 -11.88 9.85 -11.26
C PRO A 155 -10.98 11.03 -10.88
N VAL A 156 -10.38 11.71 -11.85
CA VAL A 156 -9.41 12.79 -11.63
C VAL A 156 -9.50 13.83 -12.74
N GLN A 157 -9.32 15.10 -12.37
CA GLN A 157 -9.32 16.25 -13.25
C GLN A 157 -8.09 17.11 -12.98
N LEU A 158 -7.51 17.70 -14.02
CA LEU A 158 -6.49 18.74 -13.87
C LEU A 158 -7.18 20.09 -13.66
N ILE A 159 -6.79 20.82 -12.61
CA ILE A 159 -7.27 22.17 -12.34
C ILE A 159 -6.11 23.10 -12.04
N THR A 160 -6.31 24.39 -12.27
CA THR A 160 -5.33 25.41 -11.86
C THR A 160 -5.88 26.19 -10.67
N LEU A 161 -5.16 26.20 -9.56
CA LEU A 161 -5.51 26.93 -8.35
C LEU A 161 -4.38 27.88 -7.97
N ASN A 162 -4.67 29.16 -7.79
CA ASN A 162 -3.66 30.19 -7.47
C ASN A 162 -2.45 30.20 -8.41
N GLY A 163 -2.65 29.87 -9.68
CA GLY A 163 -1.59 29.85 -10.69
C GLY A 163 -0.74 28.57 -10.73
N SER A 164 -1.07 27.58 -9.90
CA SER A 164 -0.40 26.27 -9.89
C SER A 164 -1.37 25.16 -10.31
N ASP A 165 -0.87 24.18 -11.07
CA ASP A 165 -1.63 23.00 -11.43
C ASP A 165 -1.81 22.10 -10.21
N CYS A 166 -3.01 21.55 -10.05
CA CYS A 166 -3.39 20.55 -9.05
C CYS A 166 -4.28 19.48 -9.67
N LEU A 167 -4.38 18.34 -9.03
CA LEU A 167 -5.36 17.33 -9.35
C LEU A 167 -6.59 17.50 -8.45
N PHE A 168 -7.76 17.45 -9.05
CA PHE A 168 -9.05 17.40 -8.37
C PHE A 168 -9.67 16.01 -8.55
N TYR A 169 -9.94 15.35 -7.45
CA TYR A 169 -10.60 14.05 -7.39
C TYR A 169 -12.04 14.29 -6.90
N PRO A 170 -13.06 14.18 -7.79
CA PRO A 170 -14.44 14.49 -7.43
C PRO A 170 -15.02 13.52 -6.41
N ALA A 171 -15.79 14.06 -5.45
CA ALA A 171 -16.60 13.27 -4.53
C ALA A 171 -17.71 12.52 -5.27
N PHE A 172 -18.14 11.40 -4.72
CA PHE A 172 -19.22 10.57 -5.26
C PHE A 172 -20.19 10.16 -4.15
N LYS A 173 -21.39 9.72 -4.55
CA LYS A 173 -22.40 9.21 -3.64
C LYS A 173 -22.06 7.77 -3.23
N ILE A 174 -22.23 7.44 -1.95
CA ILE A 174 -22.09 6.09 -1.41
C ILE A 174 -23.49 5.59 -1.03
N ASP A 175 -23.92 4.49 -1.63
CA ASP A 175 -25.20 3.85 -1.31
C ASP A 175 -25.08 2.83 -0.18
N VAL A 176 -23.93 2.12 -0.12
CA VAL A 176 -23.65 1.10 0.90
C VAL A 176 -22.19 1.20 1.35
N ALA A 177 -21.97 1.33 2.65
CA ALA A 177 -20.66 1.14 3.26
C ALA A 177 -20.62 -0.20 4.00
N ILE A 178 -19.63 -1.05 3.68
CA ILE A 178 -19.37 -2.33 4.34
C ILE A 178 -18.05 -2.20 5.09
N ILE A 179 -18.12 -2.26 6.42
CA ILE A 179 -16.97 -2.12 7.31
C ILE A 179 -16.91 -3.27 8.33
N LYS A 180 -15.74 -3.47 8.92
CA LYS A 180 -15.54 -4.45 9.99
C LYS A 180 -15.18 -3.76 11.30
N GLY A 181 -15.66 -4.32 12.41
CA GLY A 181 -15.25 -3.97 13.77
C GLY A 181 -14.95 -5.20 14.61
N THR A 182 -14.39 -5.00 15.79
CA THR A 182 -14.16 -6.07 16.76
C THR A 182 -15.45 -6.42 17.50
N LYS A 183 -16.09 -5.44 18.14
CA LYS A 183 -17.32 -5.64 18.91
C LYS A 183 -18.39 -4.64 18.53
N ALA A 184 -19.63 -5.08 18.69
CA ALA A 184 -20.79 -4.19 18.72
C ALA A 184 -21.49 -4.32 20.08
N ASP A 185 -21.87 -3.20 20.72
CA ASP A 185 -22.83 -3.28 21.81
C ASP A 185 -24.27 -3.39 21.29
N LYS A 186 -25.22 -3.77 22.13
CA LYS A 186 -26.64 -3.90 21.74
C LYS A 186 -27.31 -2.60 21.25
N LYS A 187 -26.66 -1.43 21.41
CA LYS A 187 -27.09 -0.18 20.79
C LYS A 187 -26.54 -0.03 19.37
N GLY A 188 -25.51 -0.81 18.99
CA GLY A 188 -24.83 -0.74 17.71
C GLY A 188 -23.60 0.18 17.69
N ASN A 189 -23.04 0.51 18.85
CA ASN A 189 -21.72 1.16 18.93
C ASN A 189 -20.64 0.14 18.60
N ILE A 190 -19.65 0.51 17.80
CA ILE A 190 -18.61 -0.38 17.27
C ILE A 190 -17.25 -0.01 17.83
N SER A 191 -16.47 -1.01 18.23
CA SER A 191 -15.07 -0.87 18.64
C SER A 191 -14.12 -1.62 17.70
N LEU A 192 -12.81 -1.30 17.77
CA LEU A 192 -11.75 -1.86 16.93
C LEU A 192 -10.55 -2.37 17.74
N GLU A 193 -10.73 -2.62 19.04
CA GLU A 193 -9.63 -2.86 19.97
C GLU A 193 -8.77 -4.10 19.69
N LYS A 194 -9.27 -5.05 18.88
CA LYS A 194 -8.50 -6.23 18.48
C LYS A 194 -8.01 -6.18 17.04
N GLU A 195 -8.39 -5.15 16.30
CA GLU A 195 -7.88 -4.98 14.94
C GLU A 195 -6.41 -4.57 14.96
N ALA A 196 -5.64 -5.06 13.96
CA ALA A 196 -4.22 -4.73 13.84
C ALA A 196 -3.98 -3.30 13.30
N MET A 197 -5.03 -2.66 12.79
CA MET A 197 -4.99 -1.32 12.21
C MET A 197 -6.37 -0.68 12.22
N HIS A 198 -6.39 0.65 12.17
CA HIS A 198 -7.59 1.46 12.05
C HIS A 198 -7.59 2.13 10.67
N LEU A 199 -8.56 1.77 9.84
CA LEU A 199 -8.66 2.28 8.47
C LEU A 199 -9.65 3.46 8.40
N GLU A 200 -10.55 3.45 7.40
CA GLU A 200 -11.56 4.50 7.17
C GLU A 200 -12.92 4.20 7.78
N GLN A 201 -13.06 3.28 8.75
CA GLN A 201 -14.34 2.82 9.26
C GLN A 201 -15.29 3.96 9.65
N LEU A 202 -14.80 4.95 10.39
CA LEU A 202 -15.59 6.11 10.81
C LEU A 202 -15.91 7.04 9.66
N GLU A 203 -14.90 7.34 8.85
CA GLU A 203 -15.00 8.25 7.71
C GLU A 203 -15.96 7.69 6.65
N MET A 204 -15.85 6.39 6.35
CA MET A 204 -16.69 5.68 5.37
C MET A 204 -18.13 5.57 5.85
N ALA A 205 -18.36 5.22 7.13
CA ALA A 205 -19.68 5.20 7.73
C ALA A 205 -20.33 6.60 7.70
N THR A 206 -19.58 7.64 8.04
CA THR A 206 -20.06 9.03 7.99
C THR A 206 -20.37 9.46 6.55
N ALA A 207 -19.50 9.13 5.60
CA ALA A 207 -19.67 9.45 4.19
C ALA A 207 -20.93 8.81 3.61
N ALA A 208 -21.15 7.52 3.85
CA ALA A 208 -22.35 6.83 3.43
C ALA A 208 -23.61 7.47 4.03
N ARG A 209 -23.60 7.71 5.34
CA ARG A 209 -24.74 8.32 6.05
C ARG A 209 -25.08 9.70 5.50
N ASN A 210 -24.08 10.55 5.27
CA ASN A 210 -24.27 11.92 4.80
C ASN A 210 -24.66 12.01 3.32
N THR A 211 -24.44 10.95 2.54
CA THR A 211 -24.89 10.87 1.14
C THR A 211 -26.21 10.09 0.98
N GLY A 212 -26.86 9.71 2.10
CA GLY A 212 -28.16 9.03 2.11
C GLY A 212 -28.08 7.51 1.90
N GLY A 213 -26.89 6.93 2.06
CA GLY A 213 -26.65 5.50 2.02
C GLY A 213 -26.84 4.81 3.36
N ILE A 214 -26.54 3.52 3.40
CA ILE A 214 -26.62 2.64 4.57
C ILE A 214 -25.24 2.13 4.97
N VAL A 215 -25.10 1.81 6.27
CA VAL A 215 -23.86 1.29 6.85
C VAL A 215 -24.10 -0.09 7.43
N MET A 216 -23.32 -1.06 6.95
CA MET A 216 -23.33 -2.46 7.39
C MET A 216 -21.98 -2.75 8.07
N VAL A 217 -22.02 -3.27 9.29
CA VAL A 217 -20.83 -3.59 10.06
C VAL A 217 -20.82 -5.07 10.42
N GLN A 218 -19.79 -5.79 9.96
CA GLN A 218 -19.51 -7.13 10.48
C GLN A 218 -18.65 -7.04 11.73
N VAL A 219 -19.00 -7.78 12.79
CA VAL A 219 -18.24 -7.80 14.06
C VAL A 219 -17.95 -9.22 14.51
N ASP A 220 -16.92 -9.37 15.34
CA ASP A 220 -16.55 -10.65 15.90
C ASP A 220 -17.37 -11.04 17.14
N GLU A 221 -17.90 -10.03 17.86
CA GLU A 221 -18.64 -10.23 19.10
C GLU A 221 -19.75 -9.17 19.29
N ILE A 222 -20.85 -9.57 19.92
CA ILE A 222 -21.91 -8.66 20.39
C ILE A 222 -21.93 -8.67 21.91
N VAL A 223 -21.82 -7.48 22.52
CA VAL A 223 -21.76 -7.27 23.97
C VAL A 223 -22.97 -6.48 24.49
N GLU A 224 -23.15 -6.41 25.80
CA GLU A 224 -24.25 -5.66 26.42
C GLU A 224 -24.06 -4.15 26.22
N SER A 225 -25.17 -3.42 26.27
CA SER A 225 -25.13 -1.96 26.19
C SER A 225 -24.41 -1.37 27.39
N GLY A 226 -23.35 -0.62 27.16
CA GLY A 226 -22.52 0.01 28.16
C GLY A 226 -21.23 -0.75 28.52
N ASP A 227 -21.01 -1.94 27.93
CA ASP A 227 -19.75 -2.69 28.11
C ASP A 227 -18.58 -2.04 27.35
N LEU A 228 -18.88 -1.32 26.26
CA LEU A 228 -17.84 -0.58 25.52
C LEU A 228 -17.53 0.74 26.22
N HIS A 229 -16.27 0.95 26.56
CA HIS A 229 -15.82 2.24 27.06
C HIS A 229 -16.01 3.32 25.97
N PRO A 230 -16.57 4.50 26.27
CA PRO A 230 -16.88 5.51 25.26
C PRO A 230 -15.69 5.93 24.37
N GLN A 231 -14.48 5.94 24.91
CA GLN A 231 -13.25 6.24 24.13
C GLN A 231 -12.85 5.12 23.17
N MET A 232 -13.36 3.89 23.37
CA MET A 232 -13.10 2.75 22.47
C MET A 232 -14.14 2.63 21.37
N VAL A 233 -15.23 3.42 21.43
CA VAL A 233 -16.24 3.46 20.36
C VAL A 233 -15.69 4.23 19.18
N THR A 234 -15.32 3.52 18.13
CA THR A 234 -14.82 4.12 16.89
C THR A 234 -15.96 4.56 15.98
N VAL A 235 -16.99 3.71 15.80
CA VAL A 235 -18.17 4.07 15.01
C VAL A 235 -19.40 4.09 15.91
N PRO A 236 -19.97 5.27 16.22
CA PRO A 236 -21.14 5.37 17.06
C PRO A 236 -22.39 4.82 16.38
N SER A 237 -23.31 4.27 17.14
CA SER A 237 -24.55 3.64 16.67
C SER A 237 -25.42 4.53 15.78
N THR A 238 -25.28 5.85 15.92
CA THR A 238 -26.00 6.83 15.08
C THR A 238 -25.60 6.79 13.59
N LEU A 239 -24.46 6.20 13.29
CA LEU A 239 -23.93 6.03 11.94
C LEU A 239 -24.18 4.61 11.38
N VAL A 240 -24.62 3.66 12.22
CA VAL A 240 -24.78 2.24 11.85
C VAL A 240 -26.25 1.92 11.60
N ASP A 241 -26.54 1.23 10.50
CA ASP A 241 -27.88 0.74 10.20
C ASP A 241 -28.03 -0.76 10.52
N TYR A 242 -27.00 -1.55 10.18
CA TYR A 242 -27.01 -3.01 10.33
C TYR A 242 -25.72 -3.52 10.95
N VAL A 243 -25.87 -4.45 11.88
CA VAL A 243 -24.78 -5.23 12.48
C VAL A 243 -24.93 -6.68 12.11
N VAL A 244 -23.86 -7.29 11.63
CA VAL A 244 -23.76 -8.71 11.28
C VAL A 244 -22.73 -9.36 12.21
N LEU A 245 -23.13 -10.39 12.94
CA LEU A 245 -22.18 -11.22 13.67
C LEU A 245 -21.46 -12.15 12.69
N GLY A 246 -20.14 -12.08 12.65
CA GLY A 246 -19.32 -12.93 11.79
C GLY A 246 -19.42 -14.41 12.13
N THR A 247 -19.38 -15.26 11.14
CA THR A 247 -19.41 -16.72 11.33
C THR A 247 -18.05 -17.26 11.78
N PRO A 248 -17.99 -18.41 12.45
CA PRO A 248 -16.71 -19.06 12.78
C PRO A 248 -15.84 -19.24 11.52
N GLY A 249 -14.59 -18.77 11.58
CA GLY A 249 -13.66 -18.74 10.44
C GLY A 249 -13.63 -17.44 9.66
N ASN A 250 -14.70 -16.62 9.76
CA ASN A 250 -14.78 -15.26 9.18
C ASN A 250 -14.77 -14.18 10.25
N THR A 251 -14.33 -14.52 11.45
CA THR A 251 -14.04 -13.62 12.58
C THR A 251 -12.55 -13.52 12.81
N GLY A 252 -12.15 -12.51 13.58
CA GLY A 252 -10.79 -12.27 14.01
C GLY A 252 -10.04 -11.29 13.13
N GLN A 253 -8.80 -11.05 13.53
CA GLN A 253 -7.96 -9.92 13.11
C GLN A 253 -7.55 -9.98 11.63
N HIS A 254 -7.38 -11.20 11.06
CA HIS A 254 -6.87 -11.40 9.70
C HIS A 254 -7.32 -12.75 9.10
N PHE A 255 -7.06 -12.95 7.81
CA PHE A 255 -7.38 -14.20 7.07
C PHE A 255 -6.13 -14.91 6.52
N ILE A 256 -4.99 -14.78 7.19
CA ILE A 256 -3.73 -15.43 6.80
C ILE A 256 -3.71 -16.84 7.41
N GLU A 257 -3.65 -17.89 6.56
CA GLU A 257 -3.81 -19.29 6.96
C GLU A 257 -2.74 -19.77 7.96
N ASP A 258 -1.48 -19.38 7.75
CA ASP A 258 -0.34 -19.89 8.51
C ASP A 258 -0.03 -19.09 9.79
N ILE A 259 -0.83 -18.07 10.11
CA ILE A 259 -0.64 -17.25 11.30
C ILE A 259 -1.79 -17.47 12.28
N PRO A 260 -1.49 -17.84 13.55
CA PRO A 260 -2.53 -17.98 14.59
C PRO A 260 -3.32 -16.68 14.80
N LYS A 261 -4.60 -16.80 15.17
CA LYS A 261 -5.48 -15.66 15.51
C LYS A 261 -5.89 -15.73 16.96
N PRO A 262 -5.95 -14.59 17.68
CA PRO A 262 -5.39 -13.28 17.32
C PRO A 262 -3.86 -13.26 17.50
N VAL A 263 -3.20 -12.30 16.84
CA VAL A 263 -1.82 -11.93 17.15
C VAL A 263 -1.86 -10.70 18.06
N ASN A 264 -1.83 -10.92 19.36
CA ASN A 264 -2.05 -9.88 20.36
C ASN A 264 -1.00 -8.75 20.32
N SER A 265 0.20 -9.05 19.84
CA SER A 265 1.25 -8.04 19.66
C SER A 265 0.98 -7.06 18.51
N TRP A 266 0.05 -7.35 17.59
CA TRP A 266 -0.32 -6.43 16.52
C TRP A 266 -1.35 -5.39 16.93
N CYS A 267 -2.17 -5.67 17.93
CA CYS A 267 -3.12 -4.69 18.52
C CYS A 267 -2.62 -4.06 19.84
N GLY A 268 -1.41 -4.42 20.28
CA GLY A 268 -0.78 -3.85 21.47
C GLY A 268 -1.15 -4.54 22.79
N ASP A 269 -1.94 -5.61 22.79
CA ASP A 269 -2.32 -6.33 24.02
C ASP A 269 -1.16 -7.09 24.66
N GLU A 270 -0.17 -7.50 23.88
CA GLU A 270 1.03 -8.20 24.34
C GLU A 270 2.27 -7.61 23.67
N LYS A 271 3.44 -7.80 24.29
CA LYS A 271 4.73 -7.50 23.70
C LYS A 271 5.55 -8.76 23.54
N ILE A 272 6.13 -8.96 22.36
CA ILE A 272 7.08 -10.04 22.10
C ILE A 272 8.51 -9.52 22.30
N GLN A 273 9.47 -10.45 22.56
CA GLN A 273 10.88 -10.11 22.64
C GLN A 273 11.44 -9.90 21.23
N LEU A 274 12.12 -8.76 20.99
CA LEU A 274 12.67 -8.42 19.67
C LEU A 274 13.82 -9.35 19.24
N GLU A 275 14.51 -9.97 20.20
CA GLU A 275 15.55 -10.97 19.96
C GLU A 275 15.03 -12.25 19.27
N GLU A 276 13.73 -12.49 19.33
CA GLU A 276 13.08 -13.60 18.61
C GLU A 276 12.99 -13.36 17.09
N ILE A 277 13.24 -12.12 16.64
CA ILE A 277 13.25 -11.78 15.22
C ILE A 277 14.57 -12.27 14.62
N LYS A 278 14.45 -13.29 13.76
CA LYS A 278 15.62 -13.91 13.12
C LYS A 278 16.37 -12.90 12.25
N SER A 279 17.70 -12.91 12.39
CA SER A 279 18.55 -12.15 11.48
C SER A 279 18.47 -12.68 10.04
N MET A 280 18.65 -11.78 9.08
CA MET A 280 18.71 -12.17 7.67
C MET A 280 20.01 -12.91 7.36
N PRO A 281 19.97 -14.02 6.59
CA PRO A 281 21.17 -14.61 6.04
C PRO A 281 21.88 -13.64 5.08
N LEU A 282 23.19 -13.70 4.99
CA LEU A 282 23.92 -12.92 3.99
C LEU A 282 23.49 -13.34 2.59
N GLY A 283 23.08 -12.38 1.79
CA GLY A 283 22.60 -12.55 0.43
C GLY A 283 22.38 -11.18 -0.22
N ILE A 284 22.00 -11.20 -1.50
CA ILE A 284 21.83 -9.96 -2.28
C ILE A 284 20.81 -8.99 -1.65
N GLU A 285 19.70 -9.50 -1.10
CA GLU A 285 18.70 -8.66 -0.42
C GLU A 285 19.28 -8.00 0.83
N LYS A 286 20.10 -8.72 1.62
CA LYS A 286 20.77 -8.14 2.80
C LYS A 286 21.75 -7.06 2.41
N VAL A 287 22.49 -7.21 1.30
CA VAL A 287 23.39 -6.17 0.76
C VAL A 287 22.61 -4.91 0.42
N ILE A 288 21.49 -5.05 -0.29
CA ILE A 288 20.61 -3.94 -0.66
C ILE A 288 20.11 -3.20 0.60
N CYS A 289 19.59 -3.96 1.58
CA CYS A 289 19.09 -3.38 2.84
C CYS A 289 20.20 -2.69 3.65
N ARG A 290 21.37 -3.32 3.76
CA ARG A 290 22.54 -2.73 4.43
C ARG A 290 22.97 -1.42 3.78
N ARG A 291 22.98 -1.37 2.43
CA ARG A 291 23.34 -0.13 1.73
C ARG A 291 22.32 0.99 1.99
N ALA A 292 21.03 0.64 2.07
CA ALA A 292 19.98 1.62 2.36
C ALA A 292 20.12 2.22 3.76
N VAL A 293 20.58 1.46 4.77
CA VAL A 293 20.79 1.97 6.14
C VAL A 293 21.80 3.11 6.17
N PHE A 294 22.76 3.18 5.25
CA PHE A 294 23.71 4.30 5.16
C PHE A 294 23.06 5.64 4.78
N GLU A 295 21.83 5.63 4.25
CA GLU A 295 21.09 6.85 3.95
C GLU A 295 20.25 7.34 5.13
N ILE A 296 19.96 6.46 6.10
CA ILE A 296 19.09 6.75 7.25
C ILE A 296 19.83 7.60 8.27
N ARG A 297 19.13 8.56 8.86
CA ARG A 297 19.63 9.41 9.96
C ARG A 297 19.01 9.00 11.27
N GLU A 298 19.68 9.30 12.37
CA GLU A 298 19.15 9.16 13.73
C GLU A 298 17.91 10.06 13.86
N ASP A 299 16.92 9.63 14.64
CA ASP A 299 15.62 10.27 14.84
C ASP A 299 14.72 10.42 13.59
N SER A 300 15.09 9.77 12.47
CA SER A 300 14.25 9.80 11.25
C SER A 300 12.92 9.09 11.44
N PHE A 301 11.87 9.68 10.88
CA PHE A 301 10.60 9.00 10.64
C PHE A 301 10.67 8.30 9.28
N ILE A 302 10.64 6.96 9.30
CA ILE A 302 10.86 6.15 8.11
C ILE A 302 9.60 5.38 7.68
N ASN A 303 9.42 5.24 6.36
CA ASN A 303 8.44 4.32 5.78
C ASN A 303 9.16 3.15 5.10
N LEU A 304 8.72 1.93 5.38
CA LEU A 304 9.27 0.70 4.81
C LEU A 304 8.22 0.00 3.96
N GLY A 305 8.40 0.03 2.64
CA GLY A 305 7.53 -0.62 1.67
C GLY A 305 7.64 -2.14 1.67
N ILE A 306 6.69 -2.78 1.01
CA ILE A 306 6.56 -4.24 0.93
C ILE A 306 7.75 -4.90 0.20
N GLY A 307 8.14 -6.09 0.62
CA GLY A 307 9.20 -6.89 -0.01
C GLY A 307 10.58 -6.59 0.56
N VAL A 308 11.59 -6.42 -0.30
CA VAL A 308 12.98 -6.14 0.14
C VAL A 308 13.06 -4.95 1.11
N PRO A 309 12.36 -3.83 0.90
CA PRO A 309 12.43 -2.68 1.81
C PRO A 309 12.06 -2.97 3.27
N MET A 310 11.10 -3.87 3.52
CA MET A 310 10.73 -4.24 4.90
C MET A 310 11.90 -4.81 5.69
N ASN A 311 12.82 -5.50 5.02
CA ASN A 311 13.98 -6.12 5.64
C ASN A 311 15.03 -5.12 6.14
N VAL A 312 14.89 -3.83 5.83
CA VAL A 312 15.70 -2.76 6.42
C VAL A 312 15.54 -2.74 7.94
N SER A 313 14.32 -3.00 8.46
CA SER A 313 14.09 -3.12 9.91
C SER A 313 14.89 -4.25 10.54
N ASN A 314 15.06 -5.38 9.85
CA ASN A 314 15.88 -6.50 10.34
C ASN A 314 17.37 -6.11 10.44
N VAL A 315 17.87 -5.36 9.44
CA VAL A 315 19.25 -4.85 9.47
C VAL A 315 19.43 -3.83 10.58
N LEU A 316 18.49 -2.89 10.76
CA LEU A 316 18.52 -1.93 11.87
C LEU A 316 18.51 -2.64 13.24
N ASN A 317 17.73 -3.73 13.36
CA ASN A 317 17.69 -4.53 14.59
C ASN A 317 19.01 -5.28 14.83
N GLU A 318 19.61 -5.91 13.80
CA GLU A 318 20.92 -6.57 13.88
C GLU A 318 22.04 -5.63 14.32
N GLU A 319 22.00 -4.38 13.85
CA GLU A 319 23.00 -3.33 14.19
C GLU A 319 22.69 -2.63 15.53
N GLY A 320 21.58 -2.98 16.21
CA GLY A 320 21.14 -2.31 17.44
C GLY A 320 20.63 -0.88 17.24
N LEU A 321 20.20 -0.55 16.03
CA LEU A 321 19.81 0.80 15.60
C LEU A 321 18.29 1.00 15.49
N ILE A 322 17.50 -0.06 15.65
CA ILE A 322 16.03 0.01 15.43
C ILE A 322 15.34 1.05 16.31
N ASN A 323 15.79 1.23 17.55
CA ASN A 323 15.23 2.21 18.48
C ASN A 323 15.71 3.66 18.23
N LYS A 324 16.54 3.87 17.22
CA LYS A 324 17.02 5.20 16.82
C LYS A 324 16.24 5.81 15.67
N VAL A 325 15.21 5.13 15.20
CA VAL A 325 14.31 5.59 14.15
C VAL A 325 12.87 5.26 14.53
N SER A 326 11.90 5.96 13.93
CA SER A 326 10.48 5.67 14.06
C SER A 326 9.96 5.09 12.76
N ALA A 327 9.70 3.78 12.71
CA ALA A 327 9.12 3.14 11.53
C ALA A 327 7.61 3.41 11.44
N SER A 328 7.08 3.44 10.23
CA SER A 328 5.65 3.58 9.97
C SER A 328 5.20 2.74 8.77
N ILE A 329 3.92 2.40 8.78
CA ILE A 329 3.23 1.75 7.66
C ILE A 329 2.00 2.60 7.32
N GLU A 330 1.66 2.72 6.04
CA GLU A 330 0.56 3.54 5.56
C GLU A 330 -0.81 3.16 6.15
N SER A 331 -0.95 1.96 6.68
CA SER A 331 -2.15 1.49 7.40
C SER A 331 -2.45 2.23 8.71
N GLY A 332 -1.57 3.13 9.14
CA GLY A 332 -1.68 3.88 10.39
C GLY A 332 -0.78 3.37 11.53
N VAL A 333 -0.07 2.27 11.32
CA VAL A 333 0.79 1.67 12.35
C VAL A 333 2.11 2.43 12.46
N MET A 334 2.47 2.84 13.68
CA MET A 334 3.73 3.52 14.01
C MET A 334 4.55 2.69 14.98
N GLY A 335 5.85 2.69 14.78
CA GLY A 335 6.81 1.95 15.62
C GLY A 335 6.73 0.45 15.43
N GLY A 336 7.48 -0.27 16.27
CA GLY A 336 7.55 -1.72 16.22
C GLY A 336 8.31 -2.26 15.01
N VAL A 337 8.15 -3.55 14.74
CA VAL A 337 8.76 -4.24 13.61
C VAL A 337 7.67 -4.70 12.63
N PRO A 338 7.69 -4.24 11.37
CA PRO A 338 6.70 -4.62 10.37
C PRO A 338 6.54 -6.14 10.23
N ALA A 339 5.31 -6.63 10.18
CA ALA A 339 5.01 -8.04 9.98
C ALA A 339 5.32 -8.47 8.54
N PRO A 340 5.96 -9.62 8.32
CA PRO A 340 6.47 -10.02 7.01
C PRO A 340 5.38 -10.54 6.06
N GLY A 341 5.65 -10.50 4.76
CA GLY A 341 4.87 -11.14 3.71
C GLY A 341 3.45 -10.59 3.59
N ILE A 342 2.46 -11.47 3.58
CA ILE A 342 1.04 -11.14 3.44
C ILE A 342 0.46 -10.43 4.69
N ALA A 343 1.17 -10.46 5.82
CA ALA A 343 0.80 -9.72 7.03
C ALA A 343 1.21 -8.23 6.97
N THR A 344 1.71 -7.78 5.84
CA THR A 344 1.98 -6.37 5.55
C THR A 344 0.80 -5.48 5.94
N GLY A 345 1.11 -4.37 6.61
CA GLY A 345 0.13 -3.45 7.20
C GLY A 345 0.10 -3.51 8.72
N ALA A 346 0.45 -4.65 9.34
CA ALA A 346 0.61 -4.81 10.78
C ALA A 346 2.09 -4.70 11.21
N ALA A 347 2.33 -4.44 12.49
CA ALA A 347 3.66 -4.52 13.10
C ALA A 347 3.60 -5.23 14.46
N TYR A 348 4.68 -5.90 14.81
CA TYR A 348 4.89 -6.40 16.17
C TYR A 348 5.27 -5.26 17.09
N ASN A 349 4.66 -5.21 18.27
CA ASN A 349 4.91 -4.20 19.30
C ASN A 349 4.76 -2.75 18.78
N PRO A 350 3.69 -2.37 18.10
CA PRO A 350 3.50 -1.00 17.64
C PRO A 350 3.51 -0.03 18.84
N ASP A 351 4.02 1.18 18.62
CA ASP A 351 3.95 2.27 19.60
C ASP A 351 2.61 2.98 19.56
N ALA A 352 2.02 3.08 18.36
CA ALA A 352 0.71 3.66 18.14
C ALA A 352 0.03 3.05 16.91
N ILE A 353 -1.31 3.04 16.93
CA ILE A 353 -2.15 2.69 15.79
C ILE A 353 -3.04 3.90 15.52
N LEU A 354 -2.67 4.69 14.53
CA LEU A 354 -3.43 5.83 14.05
C LEU A 354 -4.49 5.34 13.05
N LYS A 355 -5.44 6.19 12.72
CA LYS A 355 -6.29 5.96 11.56
C LYS A 355 -5.48 6.14 10.27
N GLN A 356 -5.75 5.34 9.25
CA GLN A 356 -5.09 5.45 7.96
C GLN A 356 -5.16 6.86 7.34
N PRO A 357 -6.32 7.58 7.37
CA PRO A 357 -6.36 8.96 6.87
C PRO A 357 -5.46 9.93 7.64
N ASP A 358 -5.27 9.75 8.97
CA ASP A 358 -4.38 10.59 9.76
C ASP A 358 -2.91 10.34 9.40
N MET A 359 -2.57 9.08 9.10
CA MET A 359 -1.24 8.72 8.62
C MET A 359 -0.95 9.36 7.25
N PHE A 360 -1.92 9.35 6.33
CA PHE A 360 -1.76 9.99 5.03
C PHE A 360 -1.73 11.53 5.12
N ASP A 361 -2.44 12.16 6.07
CA ASP A 361 -2.27 13.59 6.34
C ASP A 361 -0.81 13.90 6.69
N PHE A 362 -0.20 13.06 7.55
CA PHE A 362 1.20 13.22 7.94
C PHE A 362 2.17 12.97 6.76
N TYR A 363 1.91 11.94 5.94
CA TYR A 363 2.73 11.61 4.79
C TYR A 363 2.70 12.69 3.72
N ASP A 364 1.51 13.10 3.30
CA ASP A 364 1.30 14.11 2.26
C ASP A 364 1.77 15.50 2.71
N GLY A 365 1.76 15.75 4.03
CA GLY A 365 2.31 16.94 4.66
C GLY A 365 3.84 17.01 4.72
N GLY A 366 4.56 15.97 4.26
CA GLY A 366 6.03 15.92 4.26
C GLY A 366 6.65 15.38 5.54
N GLY A 367 5.89 14.60 6.32
CA GLY A 367 6.35 14.02 7.59
C GLY A 367 7.35 12.88 7.46
N ILE A 368 7.48 12.25 6.29
CA ILE A 368 8.43 11.15 6.07
C ILE A 368 9.82 11.72 5.79
N ASP A 369 10.78 11.42 6.65
CA ASP A 369 12.18 11.79 6.43
C ASP A 369 12.86 10.88 5.43
N PHE A 370 12.56 9.57 5.47
CA PHE A 370 13.16 8.58 4.58
C PHE A 370 12.19 7.45 4.23
N ALA A 371 11.99 7.21 2.95
CA ALA A 371 11.18 6.11 2.45
C ALA A 371 12.03 5.07 1.73
N CYS A 372 11.90 3.79 2.12
CA CYS A 372 12.47 2.64 1.41
C CYS A 372 11.35 1.95 0.64
N LEU A 373 11.42 1.93 -0.68
CA LEU A 373 10.37 1.38 -1.53
C LEU A 373 10.92 0.45 -2.62
N GLY A 374 10.13 -0.53 -3.03
CA GLY A 374 10.50 -1.42 -4.12
C GLY A 374 10.48 -0.71 -5.47
N SER A 375 11.24 -1.24 -6.45
CA SER A 375 11.18 -0.84 -7.85
C SER A 375 11.06 -2.06 -8.75
N ALA A 376 10.11 -2.07 -9.67
CA ALA A 376 10.03 -3.11 -10.70
C ALA A 376 10.79 -2.69 -11.96
N GLU A 377 10.66 -1.44 -12.38
CA GLU A 377 11.38 -0.85 -13.53
C GLU A 377 11.77 0.59 -13.20
N ILE A 378 12.90 1.04 -13.74
CA ILE A 378 13.46 2.39 -13.60
C ILE A 378 13.87 2.85 -15.00
N ASP A 379 13.60 4.12 -15.39
CA ASP A 379 14.06 4.64 -16.69
C ASP A 379 15.15 5.70 -16.58
N MET A 380 15.64 6.14 -17.74
CA MET A 380 16.73 7.11 -17.83
C MET A 380 16.41 8.47 -17.21
N HIS A 381 15.11 8.80 -17.08
CA HIS A 381 14.61 10.03 -16.45
C HIS A 381 14.41 9.87 -14.94
N GLY A 382 14.71 8.69 -14.39
CA GLY A 382 14.51 8.35 -13.00
C GLY A 382 13.05 8.05 -12.63
N ASN A 383 12.17 7.87 -13.61
CA ASN A 383 10.82 7.39 -13.33
C ASN A 383 10.85 5.95 -12.82
N VAL A 384 9.92 5.62 -11.93
CA VAL A 384 9.78 4.26 -11.39
C VAL A 384 8.40 3.71 -11.68
N ASN A 385 8.35 2.45 -12.11
CA ASN A 385 7.15 1.67 -12.28
C ASN A 385 7.09 0.55 -11.24
N VAL A 386 5.98 0.49 -10.48
CA VAL A 386 5.64 -0.63 -9.59
C VAL A 386 4.19 -1.07 -9.77
N SER A 387 3.42 -0.37 -10.59
CA SER A 387 1.96 -0.52 -10.67
C SER A 387 1.45 -1.28 -11.89
N ARG A 388 2.30 -1.46 -12.92
CA ARG A 388 1.97 -2.26 -14.12
C ARG A 388 3.25 -2.83 -14.75
N PHE A 389 3.52 -4.10 -14.55
CA PHE A 389 4.71 -4.77 -15.09
C PHE A 389 4.48 -6.27 -15.24
N ALA A 390 5.24 -6.93 -16.12
CA ALA A 390 5.17 -8.37 -16.34
C ALA A 390 3.74 -8.92 -16.56
N GLY A 391 2.89 -8.15 -17.26
CA GLY A 391 1.49 -8.52 -17.53
C GLY A 391 0.55 -8.45 -16.31
N LYS A 392 1.02 -7.92 -15.17
CA LYS A 392 0.23 -7.72 -13.95
C LYS A 392 -0.01 -6.23 -13.69
N VAL A 393 -1.05 -5.94 -12.94
CA VAL A 393 -1.41 -4.58 -12.51
C VAL A 393 -1.68 -4.58 -11.00
N PRO A 394 -0.63 -4.68 -10.16
CA PRO A 394 -0.83 -4.65 -8.71
C PRO A 394 -1.38 -3.31 -8.22
N GLY A 395 -1.13 -2.22 -8.94
CA GLY A 395 -1.53 -0.87 -8.57
C GLY A 395 -0.53 -0.16 -7.65
N PRO A 396 -0.75 1.14 -7.40
CA PRO A 396 0.18 1.96 -6.63
C PRO A 396 0.05 1.79 -5.11
N GLY A 397 -1.13 1.41 -4.58
CA GLY A 397 -1.37 1.51 -3.15
C GLY A 397 -1.01 2.90 -2.62
N GLY A 398 -0.26 2.94 -1.51
CA GLY A 398 0.28 4.18 -0.91
C GLY A 398 1.54 4.74 -1.58
N PHE A 399 2.11 4.04 -2.58
CA PHE A 399 3.42 4.37 -3.17
C PHE A 399 3.51 5.83 -3.66
N ILE A 400 2.49 6.35 -4.35
CA ILE A 400 2.52 7.71 -4.89
C ILE A 400 2.52 8.75 -3.77
N ASN A 401 1.66 8.59 -2.75
CA ASN A 401 1.64 9.47 -1.58
C ASN A 401 3.00 9.47 -0.88
N ILE A 402 3.52 8.28 -0.56
CA ILE A 402 4.78 8.11 0.15
C ILE A 402 5.94 8.73 -0.64
N THR A 403 6.07 8.43 -1.92
CA THR A 403 7.19 8.92 -2.74
C THR A 403 7.13 10.43 -2.99
N GLN A 404 5.94 11.01 -3.12
CA GLN A 404 5.79 12.45 -3.35
C GLN A 404 5.87 13.27 -2.05
N GLY A 405 5.55 12.67 -0.89
CA GLY A 405 5.60 13.30 0.43
C GLY A 405 6.97 13.17 1.13
N ALA A 406 7.75 12.12 0.87
CA ALA A 406 9.00 11.88 1.56
C ALA A 406 10.12 12.86 1.15
N LYS A 407 10.97 13.25 2.11
CA LYS A 407 12.16 14.11 1.87
C LYS A 407 13.28 13.35 1.15
N ASN A 408 13.49 12.09 1.52
CA ASN A 408 14.47 11.20 0.91
C ASN A 408 13.78 9.90 0.51
N VAL A 409 14.03 9.42 -0.71
CA VAL A 409 13.45 8.18 -1.22
C VAL A 409 14.55 7.25 -1.72
N CYS A 410 14.54 6.02 -1.21
CA CYS A 410 15.38 4.94 -1.67
C CYS A 410 14.54 3.90 -2.41
N PHE A 411 14.72 3.79 -3.71
CA PHE A 411 14.17 2.71 -4.51
C PHE A 411 15.10 1.51 -4.48
N MET A 412 14.59 0.36 -4.01
CA MET A 412 15.39 -0.83 -3.71
C MET A 412 14.93 -2.03 -4.51
N GLY A 413 15.87 -2.85 -4.94
CA GLY A 413 15.58 -4.11 -5.61
C GLY A 413 16.79 -4.70 -6.31
N THR A 414 16.67 -5.94 -6.79
CA THR A 414 17.72 -6.56 -7.60
C THR A 414 17.90 -5.80 -8.92
N PHE A 415 19.10 -5.81 -9.47
CA PHE A 415 19.44 -5.09 -10.71
C PHE A 415 18.69 -5.64 -11.92
N THR A 416 18.58 -6.96 -12.01
CA THR A 416 17.75 -7.65 -13.01
C THR A 416 16.63 -8.44 -12.33
N ALA A 417 15.55 -8.74 -13.04
CA ALA A 417 14.43 -9.52 -12.50
C ALA A 417 14.40 -10.96 -13.01
N GLY A 418 13.84 -11.86 -12.21
CA GLY A 418 13.73 -13.29 -12.46
C GLY A 418 14.86 -14.10 -11.82
N LYS A 419 14.96 -15.38 -12.18
CA LYS A 419 15.92 -16.28 -11.53
C LYS A 419 17.36 -15.97 -11.93
N SER A 420 18.17 -15.55 -10.96
CA SER A 420 19.60 -15.28 -11.06
C SER A 420 20.42 -16.28 -10.24
N ASP A 421 21.73 -16.39 -10.49
CA ASP A 421 22.73 -17.04 -9.63
C ASP A 421 23.83 -16.01 -9.36
N ILE A 422 23.69 -15.33 -8.23
CA ILE A 422 24.59 -14.29 -7.74
C ILE A 422 25.01 -14.66 -6.33
N ARG A 423 26.31 -14.72 -6.09
CA ARG A 423 26.89 -15.16 -4.81
C ARG A 423 27.73 -14.07 -4.21
N ILE A 424 27.87 -14.12 -2.89
CA ILE A 424 28.77 -13.27 -2.13
C ILE A 424 29.86 -14.17 -1.57
N GLU A 425 31.07 -13.99 -2.04
CA GLU A 425 32.24 -14.79 -1.69
C GLU A 425 33.42 -13.85 -1.40
N ASP A 426 34.12 -14.06 -0.30
CA ASP A 426 35.30 -13.28 0.12
C ASP A 426 35.09 -11.74 0.11
N GLY A 427 33.89 -11.29 0.51
CA GLY A 427 33.55 -9.87 0.55
C GLY A 427 33.31 -9.24 -0.82
N LYS A 428 33.05 -10.04 -1.85
CA LYS A 428 32.81 -9.60 -3.23
C LYS A 428 31.56 -10.24 -3.81
N LEU A 429 30.95 -9.53 -4.74
CA LEU A 429 29.85 -10.05 -5.55
C LEU A 429 30.40 -10.90 -6.70
N ASN A 430 29.86 -12.10 -6.87
CA ASN A 430 30.18 -12.98 -7.99
C ASN A 430 28.90 -13.27 -8.78
N ILE A 431 28.80 -12.68 -10.00
CA ILE A 431 27.63 -12.78 -10.86
C ILE A 431 27.85 -13.94 -11.85
N LEU A 432 27.28 -15.10 -11.55
CA LEU A 432 27.37 -16.27 -12.41
C LEU A 432 26.28 -16.26 -13.49
N LYS A 433 25.10 -15.74 -13.16
CA LYS A 433 23.97 -15.63 -14.08
C LYS A 433 23.04 -14.51 -13.65
N ASP A 434 22.72 -13.63 -14.59
CA ASP A 434 21.69 -12.61 -14.40
C ASP A 434 20.27 -13.16 -14.52
N GLY A 435 19.32 -12.45 -13.90
CA GLY A 435 17.90 -12.60 -14.19
C GLY A 435 17.62 -12.21 -15.66
N PRO A 436 16.66 -12.85 -16.32
CA PRO A 436 16.41 -12.65 -17.75
C PRO A 436 15.76 -11.31 -18.11
N HIS A 437 15.29 -10.53 -17.13
CA HIS A 437 14.54 -9.30 -17.40
C HIS A 437 15.32 -8.07 -16.94
N ILE A 438 15.54 -7.15 -17.88
CA ILE A 438 16.15 -5.84 -17.64
C ILE A 438 15.12 -4.97 -16.89
N LYS A 439 15.57 -4.32 -15.82
CA LYS A 439 14.76 -3.38 -15.03
C LYS A 439 15.08 -1.91 -15.32
N PHE A 440 16.30 -1.62 -15.76
CA PHE A 440 16.73 -0.29 -16.17
C PHE A 440 16.41 -0.09 -17.65
N ARG A 441 15.24 0.53 -17.92
CA ARG A 441 14.63 0.67 -19.24
C ARG A 441 14.93 2.03 -19.84
N GLU A 442 14.88 2.17 -21.16
CA GLU A 442 14.94 3.50 -21.79
C GLU A 442 13.77 4.37 -21.32
N ASN A 443 12.56 3.81 -21.33
CA ASN A 443 11.36 4.44 -20.80
C ASN A 443 10.51 3.38 -20.08
N VAL A 444 9.91 3.72 -18.93
CA VAL A 444 8.90 2.88 -18.29
C VAL A 444 7.54 3.08 -18.97
N ASN A 445 6.78 2.01 -19.11
CA ASN A 445 5.46 2.06 -19.73
C ASN A 445 4.35 2.60 -18.81
N HIS A 446 4.61 2.70 -17.53
CA HIS A 446 3.62 3.13 -16.54
C HIS A 446 4.34 3.86 -15.40
N ILE A 447 4.15 5.18 -15.32
CA ILE A 447 4.87 6.01 -14.36
C ILE A 447 4.16 6.00 -13.02
N THR A 448 4.74 5.35 -12.00
CA THR A 448 4.23 5.38 -10.63
C THR A 448 4.92 6.45 -9.79
N PHE A 449 6.21 6.71 -10.03
CA PHE A 449 6.97 7.87 -9.54
C PHE A 449 7.55 8.61 -10.73
N SER A 450 7.44 9.93 -10.74
CA SER A 450 8.00 10.79 -11.77
C SER A 450 9.30 11.44 -11.29
N GLY A 451 10.42 11.07 -11.93
CA GLY A 451 11.72 11.68 -11.70
C GLY A 451 11.72 13.16 -12.05
N GLU A 452 11.10 13.53 -13.17
CA GLU A 452 10.93 14.93 -13.59
C GLU A 452 10.21 15.77 -12.52
N ASN A 453 9.09 15.26 -11.97
CA ASN A 453 8.35 15.98 -10.92
C ASN A 453 9.20 16.19 -9.65
N SER A 454 10.06 15.21 -9.31
CA SER A 454 10.97 15.32 -8.16
C SER A 454 12.08 16.34 -8.40
N VAL A 455 12.69 16.33 -9.58
CA VAL A 455 13.73 17.29 -9.98
C VAL A 455 13.16 18.73 -10.01
N ASP A 456 12.00 18.93 -10.65
CA ASP A 456 11.36 20.25 -10.74
C ASP A 456 11.04 20.84 -9.37
N LYS A 457 10.61 20.01 -8.43
CA LYS A 457 10.34 20.44 -7.04
C LYS A 457 11.62 20.72 -6.24
N GLY A 458 12.74 20.09 -6.58
CA GLY A 458 14.06 20.30 -5.97
C GLY A 458 14.11 20.06 -4.46
N ARG A 459 13.21 19.21 -3.92
CA ARG A 459 13.05 19.03 -2.46
C ARG A 459 13.48 17.65 -1.97
N GLN A 460 13.74 16.73 -2.89
CA GLN A 460 13.95 15.33 -2.57
C GLN A 460 15.34 14.86 -2.95
N HIS A 461 15.91 13.99 -2.11
CA HIS A 461 17.07 13.19 -2.48
C HIS A 461 16.61 11.79 -2.84
N ILE A 462 16.89 11.36 -4.07
CA ILE A 462 16.42 10.09 -4.63
C ILE A 462 17.60 9.19 -4.94
N VAL A 463 17.60 7.98 -4.37
CA VAL A 463 18.65 6.97 -4.54
C VAL A 463 18.03 5.67 -5.05
N TYR A 464 18.69 5.00 -5.99
CA TYR A 464 18.31 3.68 -6.50
C TYR A 464 19.40 2.69 -6.09
N ILE A 465 19.04 1.70 -5.27
CA ILE A 465 19.99 0.74 -4.67
C ILE A 465 19.71 -0.66 -5.19
N THR A 466 20.75 -1.26 -5.74
CA THR A 466 20.73 -2.68 -6.12
C THR A 466 21.88 -3.43 -5.42
N GLU A 467 21.96 -4.73 -5.59
CA GLU A 467 23.03 -5.53 -5.05
C GLU A 467 24.41 -5.21 -5.67
N ARG A 468 24.44 -4.58 -6.85
CA ARG A 468 25.67 -4.36 -7.63
C ARG A 468 25.98 -2.91 -7.96
N ALA A 469 25.01 -2.02 -7.90
CA ALA A 469 25.15 -0.62 -8.27
C ALA A 469 24.22 0.27 -7.47
N VAL A 470 24.68 1.51 -7.21
CA VAL A 470 23.88 2.58 -6.61
C VAL A 470 23.84 3.75 -7.59
N PHE A 471 22.65 4.32 -7.75
CA PHE A 471 22.45 5.50 -8.59
C PHE A 471 21.75 6.60 -7.79
N GLU A 472 21.93 7.83 -8.23
CA GLU A 472 21.22 9.01 -7.73
C GLU A 472 20.47 9.70 -8.87
N LEU A 473 19.34 10.32 -8.55
CA LEU A 473 18.61 11.16 -9.49
C LEU A 473 19.23 12.56 -9.49
N THR A 474 19.64 13.01 -10.67
CA THR A 474 20.17 14.37 -10.91
C THR A 474 19.33 15.10 -11.94
N PRO A 475 19.50 16.42 -12.14
CA PRO A 475 18.84 17.13 -13.25
C PRO A 475 19.18 16.57 -14.62
N GLU A 476 20.35 15.92 -14.79
CA GLU A 476 20.79 15.29 -16.02
C GLU A 476 20.24 13.86 -16.20
N GLY A 477 19.52 13.32 -15.22
CA GLY A 477 18.97 11.96 -15.21
C GLY A 477 19.60 11.05 -14.14
N VAL A 478 19.54 9.76 -14.37
CA VAL A 478 20.06 8.75 -13.43
C VAL A 478 21.59 8.69 -13.51
N MET A 479 22.27 8.95 -12.40
CA MET A 479 23.73 8.98 -12.29
C MET A 479 24.23 7.77 -11.45
N LEU A 480 25.13 6.97 -12.03
CA LEU A 480 25.82 5.87 -11.34
C LEU A 480 26.89 6.41 -10.39
N THR A 481 26.76 6.11 -9.10
CA THR A 481 27.64 6.62 -8.03
C THR A 481 28.49 5.55 -7.36
N GLU A 482 27.98 4.30 -7.30
CA GLU A 482 28.73 3.19 -6.69
C GLU A 482 28.57 1.89 -7.48
N ILE A 483 29.62 1.06 -7.45
CA ILE A 483 29.60 -0.32 -7.97
C ILE A 483 30.06 -1.31 -6.92
N ALA A 484 29.49 -2.52 -6.91
CA ALA A 484 29.86 -3.55 -5.95
C ALA A 484 31.30 -4.04 -6.19
N PRO A 485 32.06 -4.37 -5.12
CA PRO A 485 33.31 -5.11 -5.27
C PRO A 485 33.06 -6.42 -6.03
N GLY A 486 33.81 -6.65 -7.10
CA GLY A 486 33.71 -7.84 -7.95
C GLY A 486 32.80 -7.67 -9.18
N ALA A 487 32.00 -6.62 -9.27
CA ALA A 487 31.24 -6.30 -10.47
C ALA A 487 32.10 -5.54 -11.50
N ASP A 488 31.96 -5.89 -12.79
CA ASP A 488 32.56 -5.18 -13.91
C ASP A 488 31.60 -4.09 -14.42
N LEU A 489 32.10 -2.87 -14.59
CA LEU A 489 31.32 -1.70 -14.99
C LEU A 489 30.60 -1.92 -16.34
N GLU A 490 31.30 -2.37 -17.36
CA GLU A 490 30.72 -2.54 -18.70
C GLU A 490 29.83 -3.76 -18.76
N LYS A 491 30.36 -4.94 -18.43
CA LYS A 491 29.71 -6.23 -18.59
C LYS A 491 28.51 -6.43 -17.66
N ASP A 492 28.67 -6.05 -16.36
CA ASP A 492 27.71 -6.42 -15.32
C ASP A 492 26.73 -5.28 -15.00
N ILE A 493 26.98 -4.05 -15.48
CA ILE A 493 26.13 -2.89 -15.27
C ILE A 493 25.66 -2.31 -16.60
N LEU A 494 26.55 -1.68 -17.38
CA LEU A 494 26.16 -0.90 -18.55
C LEU A 494 25.53 -1.74 -19.67
N ASP A 495 26.02 -2.96 -19.92
CA ASP A 495 25.47 -3.89 -20.91
C ASP A 495 24.14 -4.56 -20.44
N LYS A 496 23.72 -4.32 -19.20
CA LYS A 496 22.47 -4.82 -18.60
C LYS A 496 21.41 -3.73 -18.40
N MET A 497 21.62 -2.57 -19.02
CA MET A 497 20.68 -1.45 -19.04
C MET A 497 20.28 -1.12 -20.48
N ASP A 498 19.04 -0.70 -20.69
CA ASP A 498 18.56 -0.24 -22.00
C ASP A 498 19.02 1.21 -22.31
N PHE A 499 19.71 1.87 -21.39
CA PHE A 499 20.28 3.22 -21.54
C PHE A 499 21.65 3.33 -20.87
N ARG A 500 22.42 4.36 -21.24
CA ARG A 500 23.68 4.69 -20.56
C ARG A 500 23.40 5.76 -19.50
N PRO A 501 23.62 5.47 -18.21
CA PRO A 501 23.49 6.46 -17.15
C PRO A 501 24.60 7.50 -17.21
N VAL A 502 24.39 8.64 -16.55
CA VAL A 502 25.49 9.54 -16.21
C VAL A 502 26.44 8.79 -15.27
N ILE A 503 27.74 8.86 -15.51
CA ILE A 503 28.72 8.24 -14.60
C ILE A 503 29.32 9.34 -13.74
N SER A 504 29.23 9.15 -12.41
CA SER A 504 29.81 10.10 -11.46
C SER A 504 31.32 10.24 -11.66
N PRO A 505 31.87 11.46 -11.67
CA PRO A 505 33.33 11.65 -11.68
C PRO A 505 34.00 11.05 -10.44
N ASP A 506 33.24 10.89 -9.34
CA ASP A 506 33.67 10.28 -8.08
C ASP A 506 33.11 8.86 -7.92
N LEU A 507 32.97 8.11 -9.02
CA LEU A 507 32.51 6.73 -8.98
C LEU A 507 33.38 5.89 -8.06
N LYS A 508 32.78 5.23 -7.07
CA LYS A 508 33.49 4.46 -6.03
C LYS A 508 32.95 3.04 -5.90
N LEU A 509 33.67 2.22 -5.15
CA LEU A 509 33.18 0.92 -4.73
C LEU A 509 32.19 1.08 -3.56
N MET A 510 31.16 0.23 -3.55
CA MET A 510 30.30 0.04 -2.38
C MET A 510 31.16 -0.42 -1.19
N ASP A 511 30.76 -0.05 0.02
CA ASP A 511 31.46 -0.43 1.26
C ASP A 511 31.56 -1.95 1.39
N GLU A 512 32.77 -2.46 1.62
CA GLU A 512 33.02 -3.91 1.68
C GLU A 512 32.28 -4.61 2.82
N ARG A 513 31.91 -3.88 3.90
CA ARG A 513 31.16 -4.42 5.05
C ARG A 513 29.77 -4.91 4.65
N LEU A 514 29.20 -4.38 3.57
CA LEU A 514 27.91 -4.83 3.03
C LEU A 514 27.95 -6.30 2.61
N PHE A 515 29.13 -6.78 2.19
CA PHE A 515 29.35 -8.11 1.60
C PHE A 515 29.99 -9.10 2.57
N ARG A 516 30.06 -8.77 3.86
CA ARG A 516 30.60 -9.65 4.89
C ARG A 516 29.52 -10.25 5.79
N PRO A 517 29.68 -11.47 6.35
CA PRO A 517 28.66 -12.08 7.20
C PRO A 517 28.47 -11.35 8.54
N GLU A 518 29.50 -10.70 9.06
CA GLU A 518 29.48 -10.02 10.35
C GLU A 518 28.58 -8.77 10.30
N ALA A 519 28.12 -8.30 11.46
CA ALA A 519 27.49 -6.99 11.60
C ALA A 519 28.43 -5.89 11.12
N MET A 520 27.86 -4.84 10.52
CA MET A 520 28.68 -3.76 9.93
C MET A 520 29.32 -2.85 10.97
N GLY A 521 28.79 -2.82 12.20
CA GLY A 521 29.28 -1.96 13.27
C GLY A 521 29.18 -0.47 12.93
N ILE A 522 28.04 -0.06 12.37
CA ILE A 522 27.80 1.31 11.92
C ILE A 522 27.00 2.13 12.93
N SER A 523 27.08 3.44 12.78
CA SER A 523 26.14 4.40 13.39
C SER A 523 25.32 5.06 12.29
N LEU A 524 24.09 5.47 12.60
CA LEU A 524 23.29 6.30 11.70
C LEU A 524 23.95 7.68 11.54
N LYS A 525 23.64 8.36 10.44
CA LYS A 525 24.03 9.76 10.25
C LYS A 525 23.37 10.62 11.33
N GLU A 526 24.03 11.72 11.74
CA GLU A 526 23.43 12.67 12.70
C GLU A 526 22.13 13.27 12.14
N PRO A 527 21.18 13.66 13.00
CA PRO A 527 19.98 14.39 12.60
C PRO A 527 20.35 15.68 11.82
N VAL A 528 19.43 16.16 10.97
CA VAL A 528 19.61 17.42 10.22
C VAL A 528 19.25 18.60 11.07
#